data_1f4b9024e0db0d78eeceac6dcf474e53
#
_entry.id   1f4b9024e0db0d78eeceac6dcf474e53
#
_cell.length_a   1.000
_cell.length_b   1.000
_cell.length_c   1.000
_cell.angle_alpha   90.00
_cell.angle_beta   90.00
_cell.angle_gamma   90.00
#
_symmetry.space_group_name_H-M   'P 1'
#
loop_
_entity.id
_entity.type
_entity.pdbx_description
1 polymer ?
#
loop_
_entity_poly.entity_id
_entity_poly.type
_entity_poly.pdbx_seq_one_letter_code
_entity_poly.pdbx_strand_id
1 'polypeptide(L)'
;MLEPGAGSGNIIKTLQKYGDFSIDAVEIRPEEAQHLQDLGVNVIIDDFLSMDLGKKYDLIIGIPPFNQAIEFVEKSLGLLKPGGRLIFLLRTAFMESDQRFEFWQQEDHQLAGLYTLHKRPSFTGHGTDATSYSWFVWQPGSSRQTIKII
;
A
#
# COMPACT_ATOMS: atom_id res chain seq x y z
N MET A 1 -4.54 6.03 -10.19
CA MET A 1 -3.89 5.38 -9.03
C MET A 1 -4.44 3.99 -8.81
N LEU A 2 -3.78 3.18 -7.99
CA LEU A 2 -4.21 1.82 -7.63
C LEU A 2 -4.25 1.67 -6.11
N GLU A 3 -5.30 1.03 -5.58
CA GLU A 3 -5.34 0.48 -4.21
C GLU A 3 -5.49 -1.04 -4.29
N PRO A 4 -4.40 -1.80 -4.06
CA PRO A 4 -4.47 -3.26 -3.99
C PRO A 4 -4.89 -3.70 -2.58
N GLY A 5 -5.85 -4.63 -2.48
CA GLY A 5 -6.46 -5.03 -1.22
C GLY A 5 -7.29 -3.91 -0.60
N ALA A 6 -8.20 -3.33 -1.40
CA ALA A 6 -8.91 -2.09 -1.05
C ALA A 6 -9.87 -2.23 0.14
N GLY A 7 -10.26 -3.46 0.50
CA GLY A 7 -11.22 -3.68 1.57
C GLY A 7 -12.51 -2.92 1.34
N SER A 8 -13.02 -2.27 2.37
CA SER A 8 -14.22 -1.41 2.28
C SER A 8 -13.94 0.01 1.77
N GLY A 9 -12.74 0.28 1.21
CA GLY A 9 -12.37 1.55 0.58
C GLY A 9 -12.10 2.70 1.55
N ASN A 10 -11.61 2.45 2.74
CA ASN A 10 -11.35 3.51 3.74
C ASN A 10 -10.27 4.50 3.30
N ILE A 11 -9.23 4.04 2.60
CA ILE A 11 -8.20 4.93 2.02
C ILE A 11 -8.83 5.75 0.90
N ILE A 12 -9.59 5.12 0.00
CA ILE A 12 -10.31 5.80 -1.10
C ILE A 12 -11.19 6.92 -0.56
N LYS A 13 -12.06 6.63 0.42
CA LYS A 13 -12.92 7.62 1.08
C LYS A 13 -12.14 8.81 1.64
N THR A 14 -10.94 8.53 2.15
CA THR A 14 -10.08 9.58 2.71
C THR A 14 -9.46 10.42 1.61
N LEU A 15 -8.95 9.81 0.55
CA LEU A 15 -8.32 10.50 -0.57
C LEU A 15 -9.32 11.39 -1.33
N GLN A 16 -10.55 10.95 -1.53
CA GLN A 16 -11.62 11.72 -2.20
C GLN A 16 -11.94 13.05 -1.51
N LYS A 17 -11.57 13.23 -0.24
CA LYS A 17 -11.68 14.53 0.46
C LYS A 17 -10.67 15.57 -0.03
N TYR A 18 -9.62 15.13 -0.73
CA TYR A 18 -8.52 15.98 -1.18
C TYR A 18 -8.51 16.21 -2.69
N GLY A 19 -9.42 15.60 -3.43
CA GLY A 19 -9.56 15.80 -4.87
C GLY A 19 -10.19 14.62 -5.59
N ASP A 20 -10.40 14.78 -6.88
CA ASP A 20 -10.92 13.74 -7.76
C ASP A 20 -9.76 12.91 -8.31
N PHE A 21 -9.79 11.62 -8.04
CA PHE A 21 -8.77 10.67 -8.48
C PHE A 21 -9.39 9.55 -9.30
N SER A 22 -8.76 9.22 -10.43
CA SER A 22 -9.06 7.97 -11.15
C SER A 22 -8.40 6.82 -10.40
N ILE A 23 -9.21 5.96 -9.78
CA ILE A 23 -8.75 4.89 -8.88
C ILE A 23 -9.21 3.54 -9.42
N ASP A 24 -8.27 2.60 -9.54
CA ASP A 24 -8.57 1.18 -9.60
C ASP A 24 -8.45 0.60 -8.19
N ALA A 25 -9.49 -0.07 -7.74
CA ALA A 25 -9.55 -0.78 -6.48
C ALA A 25 -9.57 -2.29 -6.76
N VAL A 26 -8.53 -3.00 -6.33
CA VAL A 26 -8.49 -4.47 -6.40
C VAL A 26 -8.81 -5.04 -5.03
N GLU A 27 -9.79 -5.93 -4.97
CA GLU A 27 -10.20 -6.62 -3.73
C GLU A 27 -10.54 -8.07 -4.04
N ILE A 28 -10.07 -8.98 -3.20
CA ILE A 28 -10.31 -10.43 -3.40
C ILE A 28 -11.70 -10.86 -2.90
N ARG A 29 -12.30 -10.09 -1.99
CA ARG A 29 -13.60 -10.40 -1.37
C ARG A 29 -14.75 -9.81 -2.16
N PRO A 30 -15.63 -10.64 -2.78
CA PRO A 30 -16.74 -10.14 -3.59
C PRO A 30 -17.77 -9.33 -2.78
N GLU A 31 -17.90 -9.59 -1.48
CA GLU A 31 -18.82 -8.88 -0.59
C GLU A 31 -18.50 -7.39 -0.44
N GLU A 32 -17.27 -6.98 -0.70
CA GLU A 32 -16.86 -5.57 -0.65
C GLU A 32 -17.17 -4.80 -1.95
N ALA A 33 -17.54 -5.51 -3.02
CA ALA A 33 -17.71 -4.92 -4.35
C ALA A 33 -18.70 -3.74 -4.34
N GLN A 34 -19.85 -3.89 -3.67
CA GLN A 34 -20.87 -2.83 -3.62
C GLN A 34 -20.33 -1.59 -2.89
N HIS A 35 -19.66 -1.76 -1.76
CA HIS A 35 -19.06 -0.65 -1.01
C HIS A 35 -18.07 0.16 -1.85
N LEU A 36 -17.25 -0.53 -2.65
CA LEU A 36 -16.28 0.10 -3.53
C LEU A 36 -16.96 0.78 -4.73
N GLN A 37 -17.98 0.15 -5.31
CA GLN A 37 -18.76 0.73 -6.41
C GLN A 37 -19.47 2.03 -5.99
N ASP A 38 -20.01 2.07 -4.78
CA ASP A 38 -20.67 3.26 -4.23
C ASP A 38 -19.71 4.45 -4.05
N LEU A 39 -18.40 4.19 -4.03
CA LEU A 39 -17.35 5.24 -4.03
C LEU A 39 -17.04 5.78 -5.43
N GLY A 40 -17.64 5.23 -6.48
CA GLY A 40 -17.45 5.70 -7.86
C GLY A 40 -16.07 5.38 -8.45
N VAL A 41 -15.40 4.35 -7.95
CA VAL A 41 -14.09 3.89 -8.45
C VAL A 41 -14.22 2.69 -9.36
N ASN A 42 -13.18 2.40 -10.13
CA ASN A 42 -13.13 1.17 -10.94
C ASN A 42 -12.81 -0.02 -10.03
N VAL A 43 -13.77 -0.94 -9.88
CA VAL A 43 -13.67 -2.09 -8.97
C VAL A 43 -13.29 -3.34 -9.74
N ILE A 44 -12.27 -4.04 -9.27
CA ILE A 44 -11.77 -5.29 -9.81
C ILE A 44 -11.80 -6.32 -8.68
N ILE A 45 -12.67 -7.32 -8.78
CA ILE A 45 -12.76 -8.41 -7.81
C ILE A 45 -11.89 -9.56 -8.31
N ASP A 46 -10.68 -9.62 -7.79
CA ASP A 46 -9.69 -10.64 -8.14
C ASP A 46 -8.56 -10.68 -7.09
N ASP A 47 -7.71 -11.71 -7.17
CA ASP A 47 -6.49 -11.77 -6.38
C ASP A 47 -5.40 -10.89 -7.01
N PHE A 48 -5.04 -9.83 -6.30
CA PHE A 48 -4.02 -8.89 -6.76
C PHE A 48 -2.69 -9.57 -7.12
N LEU A 49 -2.28 -10.60 -6.39
CA LEU A 49 -0.99 -11.25 -6.62
C LEU A 49 -0.96 -12.09 -7.90
N SER A 50 -2.07 -12.68 -8.29
CA SER A 50 -2.15 -13.56 -9.47
C SER A 50 -2.58 -12.87 -10.75
N MET A 51 -3.35 -11.77 -10.66
CA MET A 51 -3.90 -11.09 -11.83
C MET A 51 -2.86 -10.27 -12.61
N ASP A 52 -3.10 -10.01 -13.88
CA ASP A 52 -2.39 -9.01 -14.69
C ASP A 52 -3.28 -7.77 -14.90
N LEU A 53 -2.77 -6.61 -14.48
CA LEU A 53 -3.48 -5.33 -14.63
C LEU A 53 -3.26 -4.67 -16.00
N GLY A 54 -2.25 -5.11 -16.76
CA GLY A 54 -1.96 -4.61 -18.11
C GLY A 54 -1.59 -3.12 -18.21
N LYS A 55 -1.39 -2.43 -17.08
CA LYS A 55 -1.08 -0.99 -17.03
C LYS A 55 -0.20 -0.62 -15.84
N LYS A 56 0.36 0.58 -15.92
CA LYS A 56 1.23 1.17 -14.89
C LYS A 56 0.55 2.35 -14.21
N TYR A 57 0.99 2.68 -12.99
CA TYR A 57 0.37 3.68 -12.13
C TYR A 57 1.37 4.74 -11.66
N ASP A 58 0.88 5.97 -11.50
CA ASP A 58 1.65 7.07 -10.90
C ASP A 58 1.72 6.96 -9.38
N LEU A 59 0.67 6.36 -8.78
CA LEU A 59 0.57 6.13 -7.35
C LEU A 59 -0.11 4.80 -7.08
N ILE A 60 0.51 4.02 -6.21
CA ILE A 60 -0.08 2.82 -5.59
C ILE A 60 -0.07 3.07 -4.08
N ILE A 61 -1.22 2.92 -3.44
CA ILE A 61 -1.36 3.14 -2.00
C ILE A 61 -2.27 2.07 -1.39
N GLY A 62 -1.97 1.59 -0.19
CA GLY A 62 -2.81 0.57 0.44
C GLY A 62 -2.32 0.10 1.81
N ILE A 63 -3.07 -0.84 2.35
CA ILE A 63 -2.74 -1.61 3.56
C ILE A 63 -2.80 -3.09 3.17
N PRO A 64 -1.72 -3.65 2.61
CA PRO A 64 -1.73 -5.03 2.17
C PRO A 64 -1.79 -6.01 3.35
N PRO A 65 -2.19 -7.27 3.13
CA PRO A 65 -2.06 -8.32 4.13
C PRO A 65 -0.61 -8.43 4.61
N PHE A 66 -0.37 -8.29 5.92
CA PHE A 66 1.00 -8.21 6.46
C PHE A 66 1.84 -9.48 6.26
N ASN A 67 1.18 -10.63 6.14
CA ASN A 67 1.83 -11.90 5.85
C ASN A 67 2.25 -12.07 4.38
N GLN A 68 1.77 -11.21 3.48
CA GLN A 68 2.09 -11.19 2.04
C GLN A 68 2.72 -9.84 1.64
N ALA A 69 3.27 -9.10 2.60
CA ALA A 69 3.73 -7.73 2.37
C ALA A 69 4.85 -7.64 1.32
N ILE A 70 5.78 -8.61 1.30
CA ILE A 70 6.87 -8.64 0.32
C ILE A 70 6.30 -8.78 -1.09
N GLU A 71 5.46 -9.77 -1.32
CA GLU A 71 4.86 -10.06 -2.61
C GLU A 71 4.04 -8.87 -3.14
N PHE A 72 3.29 -8.23 -2.25
CA PHE A 72 2.54 -7.02 -2.59
C PHE A 72 3.46 -5.86 -2.96
N VAL A 73 4.56 -5.65 -2.23
CA VAL A 73 5.54 -4.59 -2.54
C VAL A 73 6.21 -4.86 -3.88
N GLU A 74 6.75 -6.06 -4.10
CA GLU A 74 7.46 -6.43 -5.34
C GLU A 74 6.55 -6.27 -6.58
N LYS A 75 5.34 -6.82 -6.50
CA LYS A 75 4.37 -6.66 -7.59
C LYS A 75 4.01 -5.19 -7.82
N SER A 76 3.79 -4.43 -6.78
CA SER A 76 3.44 -3.01 -6.87
C SER A 76 4.57 -2.16 -7.45
N LEU A 77 5.82 -2.40 -7.04
CA LEU A 77 6.98 -1.73 -7.64
C LEU A 77 7.07 -1.99 -9.15
N GLY A 78 6.81 -3.24 -9.57
CA GLY A 78 6.72 -3.61 -10.98
C GLY A 78 5.60 -2.90 -11.75
N LEU A 79 4.57 -2.37 -11.08
CA LEU A 79 3.44 -1.67 -11.68
C LEU A 79 3.57 -0.14 -11.64
N LEU A 80 4.67 0.41 -11.14
CA LEU A 80 4.89 1.85 -11.15
C LEU A 80 5.32 2.35 -12.53
N LYS A 81 4.84 3.53 -12.90
CA LYS A 81 5.42 4.33 -13.98
C LYS A 81 6.77 4.92 -13.53
N PRO A 82 7.64 5.34 -14.46
CA PRO A 82 8.83 6.12 -14.10
C PRO A 82 8.46 7.33 -13.22
N GLY A 83 9.12 7.47 -12.06
CA GLY A 83 8.82 8.50 -11.08
C GLY A 83 7.57 8.27 -10.22
N GLY A 84 6.85 7.18 -10.43
CA GLY A 84 5.71 6.77 -9.62
C GLY A 84 6.09 6.44 -8.19
N ARG A 85 5.08 6.38 -7.31
CA ARG A 85 5.26 6.11 -5.87
C ARG A 85 4.40 4.94 -5.42
N LEU A 86 4.99 4.12 -4.55
CA LEU A 86 4.30 3.11 -3.76
C LEU A 86 4.26 3.59 -2.30
N ILE A 87 3.10 3.54 -1.68
CA ILE A 87 2.89 3.94 -0.28
C ILE A 87 2.07 2.86 0.42
N PHE A 88 2.71 2.07 1.29
CA PHE A 88 2.01 1.05 2.06
C PHE A 88 2.11 1.29 3.56
N LEU A 89 1.00 1.11 4.27
CA LEU A 89 1.01 1.01 5.72
C LEU A 89 1.35 -0.42 6.11
N LEU A 90 2.48 -0.58 6.79
CA LEU A 90 2.98 -1.87 7.25
C LEU A 90 3.35 -1.80 8.74
N ARG A 91 3.51 -2.96 9.36
CA ARG A 91 4.17 -3.03 10.67
C ARG A 91 5.57 -2.46 10.56
N THR A 92 6.01 -1.63 11.49
CA THR A 92 7.36 -1.03 11.47
C THR A 92 8.45 -2.11 11.47
N ALA A 93 8.19 -3.24 12.13
CA ALA A 93 9.04 -4.43 12.11
C ALA A 93 9.19 -5.09 10.71
N PHE A 94 8.51 -4.60 9.68
CA PHE A 94 8.78 -5.01 8.30
C PHE A 94 10.22 -4.71 7.88
N MET A 95 10.88 -3.73 8.50
CA MET A 95 12.31 -3.44 8.28
C MET A 95 13.24 -4.47 8.89
N GLU A 96 12.75 -5.24 9.87
CA GLU A 96 13.55 -6.19 10.65
C GLU A 96 13.33 -7.60 10.10
N SER A 97 14.32 -8.41 10.07
CA SER A 97 14.32 -9.86 9.81
C SER A 97 15.42 -10.24 8.82
N ASP A 98 16.15 -11.28 9.16
CA ASP A 98 17.16 -11.88 8.27
C ASP A 98 16.55 -12.32 6.93
N GLN A 99 15.29 -12.79 6.95
CA GLN A 99 14.55 -13.18 5.73
C GLN A 99 14.30 -12.03 4.75
N ARG A 100 14.35 -10.76 5.23
CA ARG A 100 14.15 -9.57 4.41
C ARG A 100 15.45 -8.85 4.07
N PHE A 101 16.58 -9.38 4.53
CA PHE A 101 17.88 -8.76 4.26
C PHE A 101 18.12 -8.63 2.75
N GLU A 102 17.93 -9.72 1.99
CA GLU A 102 18.10 -9.71 0.53
C GLU A 102 17.11 -8.78 -0.18
N PHE A 103 15.86 -8.72 0.31
CA PHE A 103 14.86 -7.77 -0.20
C PHE A 103 15.37 -6.33 -0.11
N TRP A 104 15.95 -5.93 1.04
CA TRP A 104 16.43 -4.55 1.25
C TRP A 104 17.74 -4.23 0.53
N GLN A 105 18.46 -5.22 0.02
CA GLN A 105 19.71 -5.02 -0.75
C GLN A 105 19.43 -4.62 -2.22
N GLN A 106 18.21 -4.78 -2.70
CA GLN A 106 17.84 -4.41 -4.06
C GLN A 106 17.67 -2.88 -4.16
N GLU A 107 18.23 -2.27 -5.21
CA GLU A 107 18.23 -0.81 -5.36
C GLU A 107 16.81 -0.22 -5.42
N ASP A 108 15.92 -0.87 -6.17
CA ASP A 108 14.53 -0.42 -6.32
C ASP A 108 13.67 -0.62 -5.05
N HIS A 109 14.16 -1.39 -4.07
CA HIS A 109 13.48 -1.63 -2.80
C HIS A 109 13.87 -0.62 -1.71
N GLN A 110 14.79 0.30 -1.99
CA GLN A 110 15.19 1.33 -1.03
C GLN A 110 14.05 2.34 -0.82
N LEU A 111 13.86 2.73 0.45
CA LEU A 111 12.80 3.66 0.82
C LEU A 111 13.16 5.10 0.43
N ALA A 112 12.23 5.80 -0.20
CA ALA A 112 12.26 7.25 -0.35
C ALA A 112 11.81 7.95 0.94
N GLY A 113 10.99 7.28 1.78
CA GLY A 113 10.55 7.81 3.06
C GLY A 113 9.95 6.75 3.97
N LEU A 114 10.03 7.02 5.27
CA LEU A 114 9.37 6.22 6.31
C LEU A 114 8.70 7.18 7.31
N TYR A 115 7.39 6.99 7.55
CA TYR A 115 6.60 7.84 8.45
C TYR A 115 5.96 6.98 9.53
N THR A 116 6.56 6.95 10.70
CA THR A 116 6.07 6.16 11.84
C THR A 116 4.89 6.84 12.51
N LEU A 117 3.80 6.10 12.68
CA LEU A 117 2.63 6.60 13.38
C LEU A 117 2.91 6.72 14.87
N HIS A 118 2.70 7.91 15.45
CA HIS A 118 2.81 8.12 16.90
C HIS A 118 1.65 7.45 17.66
N LYS A 119 0.50 7.32 17.01
CA LYS A 119 -0.68 6.64 17.59
C LYS A 119 -0.91 5.32 16.85
N ARG A 120 -0.96 4.23 17.61
CA ARG A 120 -1.22 2.91 17.05
C ARG A 120 -2.65 2.81 16.50
N PRO A 121 -2.85 2.39 15.26
CA PRO A 121 -4.18 2.13 14.73
C PRO A 121 -4.81 0.92 15.43
N SER A 122 -6.13 0.84 15.40
CA SER A 122 -6.89 -0.37 15.76
C SER A 122 -7.52 -0.93 14.49
N PHE A 123 -7.09 -2.10 14.06
CA PHE A 123 -7.68 -2.80 12.91
C PHE A 123 -8.86 -3.69 13.31
N THR A 124 -9.01 -3.99 14.61
CA THR A 124 -10.07 -4.85 15.14
C THR A 124 -11.24 -4.07 15.75
N GLY A 125 -11.10 -2.74 15.87
CA GLY A 125 -12.09 -1.88 16.52
C GLY A 125 -12.07 -1.95 18.06
N HIS A 126 -11.26 -2.82 18.65
CA HIS A 126 -11.13 -2.98 20.11
C HIS A 126 -9.68 -2.75 20.53
N GLY A 127 -9.44 -1.62 21.25
CA GLY A 127 -8.11 -1.28 21.76
C GLY A 127 -7.12 -0.83 20.68
N THR A 128 -5.86 -0.67 21.08
CA THR A 128 -4.75 -0.38 20.16
C THR A 128 -3.96 -1.65 19.90
N ASP A 129 -3.48 -1.83 18.68
CA ASP A 129 -2.61 -2.96 18.33
C ASP A 129 -1.30 -2.91 19.16
N ALA A 130 -0.76 -4.07 19.51
CA ALA A 130 0.47 -4.16 20.31
C ALA A 130 1.72 -3.73 19.54
N THR A 131 1.65 -3.63 18.21
CA THR A 131 2.77 -3.31 17.34
C THR A 131 2.69 -1.89 16.79
N SER A 132 3.83 -1.33 16.38
CA SER A 132 3.91 -0.04 15.71
C SER A 132 3.73 -0.19 14.20
N TYR A 133 3.22 0.86 13.58
CA TYR A 133 2.98 0.93 12.14
C TYR A 133 3.63 2.16 11.54
N SER A 134 4.07 2.01 10.29
CA SER A 134 4.66 3.09 9.52
C SER A 134 4.13 3.08 8.09
N TRP A 135 4.00 4.26 7.50
CA TRP A 135 3.86 4.40 6.06
C TRP A 135 5.25 4.26 5.43
N PHE A 136 5.40 3.25 4.64
CA PHE A 136 6.58 3.00 3.84
C PHE A 136 6.36 3.62 2.47
N VAL A 137 7.31 4.43 2.02
CA VAL A 137 7.25 5.12 0.73
C VAL A 137 8.41 4.67 -0.13
N TRP A 138 8.11 4.05 -1.25
CA TRP A 138 9.08 3.72 -2.29
C TRP A 138 8.88 4.66 -3.48
N GLN A 139 9.96 5.11 -4.06
CA GLN A 139 10.01 5.86 -5.31
C GLN A 139 11.31 5.48 -6.02
N PRO A 140 11.29 4.44 -6.88
CA PRO A 140 12.48 3.99 -7.60
C PRO A 140 13.18 5.14 -8.32
N GLY A 141 14.50 5.19 -8.24
CA GLY A 141 15.31 6.29 -8.77
C GLY A 141 15.37 7.56 -7.92
N SER A 142 14.74 7.59 -6.73
CA SER A 142 14.89 8.71 -5.79
C SER A 142 16.19 8.59 -4.99
N SER A 143 16.97 9.67 -4.95
CA SER A 143 18.22 9.73 -4.18
C SER A 143 18.05 10.17 -2.72
N ARG A 144 16.83 10.48 -2.28
CA ARG A 144 16.57 11.01 -0.92
C ARG A 144 15.81 9.99 -0.09
N GLN A 145 16.41 9.61 1.03
CA GLN A 145 15.74 8.88 2.10
C GLN A 145 15.35 9.84 3.22
N THR A 146 14.12 9.77 3.69
CA THR A 146 13.62 10.59 4.79
C THR A 146 12.86 9.73 5.79
N ILE A 147 13.27 9.75 7.06
CA ILE A 147 12.58 9.10 8.17
C ILE A 147 11.94 10.19 9.04
N LYS A 148 10.64 10.09 9.31
CA LYS A 148 9.89 11.01 10.16
C LYS A 148 8.96 10.24 11.10
N ILE A 149 8.76 10.78 12.31
CA ILE A 149 7.72 10.35 13.25
C ILE A 149 6.54 11.29 13.05
N ILE A 150 5.35 10.73 12.81
CA ILE A 150 4.10 11.46 12.59
C ILE A 150 2.99 10.93 13.49
#